data_c8c168cedbd722f5ea4cc8a6dc83b10f
#
_entry.id   c8c168cedbd722f5ea4cc8a6dc83b10f
#
_cell.length_a   1.000
_cell.length_b   1.000
_cell.length_c   1.000
_cell.angle_alpha   90.00
_cell.angle_beta   90.00
_cell.angle_gamma   90.00
#
_symmetry.space_group_name_H-M   'P 1'
#
loop_
_entity.id
_entity.type
_entity.pdbx_description
1 polymer ?
#
loop_
_entity_poly.entity_id
_entity_poly.type
_entity_poly.pdbx_seq_one_letter_code
_entity_poly.pdbx_strand_id
1 'polypeptide(L)'
;MRAMVLHAVVQLARFAGARVLAADRGEAKLAAAKGAGADECLDALVGPIDAQARRLTDRRGVDVVVDFVASPETLTAGLAALAPSGRLAILGVHRGSRFTVDPLWMLNGEREVIGSRYVTRQEIVDSLELVRRGLIRPIVSRTFALEEAEQAHELLGQSAMIGRAALLIQ
;
A
#
# COMPACT_ATOMS: atom_id res chain seq x y z
N MET A 1 10.10 3.03 5.75
CA MET A 1 9.33 3.21 4.57
C MET A 1 7.82 3.21 4.82
N ARG A 2 7.10 3.79 4.10
CA ARG A 2 5.93 4.68 4.02
C ARG A 2 4.60 3.92 4.14
N ALA A 3 4.18 3.58 5.37
CA ALA A 3 2.81 3.12 5.68
C ALA A 3 1.70 4.17 5.39
N MET A 4 2.07 5.32 4.84
CA MET A 4 1.18 6.48 4.72
C MET A 4 0.04 6.33 3.71
N VAL A 5 0.24 5.52 2.67
CA VAL A 5 -0.75 5.35 1.58
C VAL A 5 -1.53 4.06 1.76
N LEU A 6 -0.96 3.09 2.48
CA LEU A 6 -1.57 1.78 2.71
C LEU A 6 -3.00 1.90 3.27
N HIS A 7 -3.23 2.74 4.28
CA HIS A 7 -4.54 2.85 4.93
C HIS A 7 -5.66 3.37 4.01
N ALA A 8 -5.36 4.32 3.11
CA ALA A 8 -6.35 4.82 2.16
C ALA A 8 -6.73 3.74 1.14
N VAL A 9 -5.74 2.99 0.63
CA VAL A 9 -5.98 1.90 -0.33
C VAL A 9 -6.71 0.73 0.32
N VAL A 10 -6.39 0.39 1.57
CA VAL A 10 -7.14 -0.62 2.33
C VAL A 10 -8.62 -0.25 2.39
N GLN A 11 -8.95 0.99 2.77
CA GLN A 11 -10.33 1.46 2.84
C GLN A 11 -11.01 1.49 1.46
N LEU A 12 -10.31 1.95 0.40
CA LEU A 12 -10.83 1.97 -0.97
C LEU A 12 -11.10 0.56 -1.49
N ALA A 13 -10.18 -0.38 -1.27
CA ALA A 13 -10.34 -1.76 -1.69
C ALA A 13 -11.52 -2.44 -0.96
N ARG A 14 -11.67 -2.18 0.35
CA ARG A 14 -12.83 -2.65 1.13
C ARG A 14 -14.13 -2.05 0.62
N PHE A 15 -14.14 -0.76 0.34
CA PHE A 15 -15.30 -0.09 -0.26
C PHE A 15 -15.69 -0.69 -1.61
N ALA A 16 -14.69 -1.09 -2.41
CA ALA A 16 -14.91 -1.79 -3.67
C ALA A 16 -15.30 -3.28 -3.49
N GLY A 17 -15.44 -3.78 -2.27
CA GLY A 17 -15.83 -5.16 -1.99
C GLY A 17 -14.69 -6.19 -2.06
N ALA A 18 -13.42 -5.74 -2.14
CA ALA A 18 -12.29 -6.66 -2.16
C ALA A 18 -11.99 -7.26 -0.79
N ARG A 19 -11.48 -8.50 -0.78
CA ARG A 19 -10.76 -9.04 0.37
C ARG A 19 -9.35 -8.47 0.39
N VAL A 20 -8.95 -7.82 1.47
CA VAL A 20 -7.72 -7.05 1.56
C VAL A 20 -6.69 -7.74 2.45
N LEU A 21 -5.54 -8.07 1.86
CA LEU A 21 -4.34 -8.53 2.55
C LEU A 21 -3.35 -7.36 2.63
N ALA A 22 -3.07 -6.85 3.83
CA ALA A 22 -2.14 -5.75 4.03
C ALA A 22 -0.77 -6.26 4.46
N ALA A 23 0.29 -5.87 3.76
CA ALA A 23 1.66 -6.26 4.08
C ALA A 23 2.48 -5.08 4.57
N ASP A 24 3.13 -5.20 5.72
CA ASP A 24 4.09 -4.22 6.25
C ASP A 24 5.06 -4.90 7.22
N ARG A 25 5.90 -4.12 7.87
CA ARG A 25 6.85 -4.56 8.91
C ARG A 25 6.43 -4.01 10.26
N GLY A 26 6.29 -4.93 11.23
CA GLY A 26 6.07 -4.60 12.63
C GLY A 26 4.61 -4.41 13.01
N GLU A 27 4.33 -4.83 14.22
CA GLU A 27 2.98 -4.97 14.79
C GLU A 27 2.13 -3.70 14.73
N ALA A 28 2.70 -2.54 15.07
CA ALA A 28 1.95 -1.28 15.11
C ALA A 28 1.39 -0.87 13.74
N LYS A 29 2.15 -1.09 12.64
CA LYS A 29 1.69 -0.78 11.28
C LYS A 29 0.63 -1.77 10.81
N LEU A 30 0.82 -3.04 11.13
CA LEU A 30 -0.15 -4.09 10.82
C LEU A 30 -1.45 -3.90 11.59
N ALA A 31 -1.38 -3.53 12.88
CA ALA A 31 -2.56 -3.18 13.68
C ALA A 31 -3.31 -1.98 13.07
N ALA A 32 -2.60 -0.96 12.61
CA ALA A 32 -3.20 0.18 11.94
C ALA A 32 -3.85 -0.20 10.59
N ALA A 33 -3.24 -1.09 9.82
CA ALA A 33 -3.83 -1.62 8.59
C ALA A 33 -5.10 -2.44 8.88
N LYS A 34 -5.08 -3.24 9.95
CA LYS A 34 -6.26 -3.98 10.44
C LYS A 34 -7.38 -3.04 10.85
N GLY A 35 -7.05 -1.98 11.61
CA GLY A 35 -7.98 -0.91 11.98
C GLY A 35 -8.55 -0.13 10.79
N ALA A 36 -7.83 -0.05 9.67
CA ALA A 36 -8.30 0.52 8.42
C ALA A 36 -9.21 -0.42 7.62
N GLY A 37 -9.39 -1.68 8.04
CA GLY A 37 -10.29 -2.64 7.43
C GLY A 37 -9.59 -3.76 6.62
N ALA A 38 -8.29 -3.97 6.78
CA ALA A 38 -7.65 -5.15 6.19
C ALA A 38 -8.24 -6.45 6.79
N ASP A 39 -8.56 -7.41 5.94
CA ASP A 39 -9.06 -8.71 6.38
C ASP A 39 -7.96 -9.53 7.04
N GLU A 40 -6.75 -9.47 6.45
CA GLU A 40 -5.57 -10.16 6.94
C GLU A 40 -4.35 -9.24 6.92
N CYS A 41 -3.39 -9.52 7.78
CA CYS A 41 -2.11 -8.81 7.83
C CYS A 41 -0.94 -9.78 7.60
N LEU A 42 0.00 -9.37 6.76
CA LEU A 42 1.19 -10.14 6.41
C LEU A 42 2.41 -9.40 6.97
N ASP A 43 3.15 -10.05 7.87
CA ASP A 43 4.36 -9.45 8.43
C ASP A 43 5.60 -9.86 7.63
N ALA A 44 6.25 -8.88 7.00
CA ALA A 44 7.47 -9.09 6.25
C ALA A 44 8.70 -9.42 7.14
N LEU A 45 8.58 -9.33 8.46
CA LEU A 45 9.61 -9.76 9.41
C LEU A 45 9.50 -11.25 9.74
N VAL A 46 8.32 -11.85 9.55
CA VAL A 46 8.07 -13.27 9.89
C VAL A 46 8.42 -14.18 8.72
N GLY A 47 8.32 -13.71 7.49
CA GLY A 47 8.65 -14.52 6.33
C GLY A 47 8.24 -13.89 4.99
N PRO A 48 8.49 -14.61 3.87
CA PRO A 48 8.18 -14.11 2.54
C PRO A 48 6.69 -13.78 2.37
N ILE A 49 6.39 -12.58 1.89
CA ILE A 49 5.01 -12.07 1.75
C ILE A 49 4.21 -12.88 0.73
N ASP A 50 4.82 -13.27 -0.38
CA ASP A 50 4.20 -14.10 -1.40
C ASP A 50 3.75 -15.47 -0.85
N ALA A 51 4.59 -16.11 -0.03
CA ALA A 51 4.25 -17.37 0.62
C ALA A 51 3.09 -17.22 1.61
N GLN A 52 3.08 -16.11 2.39
CA GLN A 52 1.99 -15.80 3.30
C GLN A 52 0.67 -15.55 2.53
N ALA A 53 0.73 -14.73 1.47
CA ALA A 53 -0.43 -14.44 0.63
C ALA A 53 -1.00 -15.71 -0.04
N ARG A 54 -0.13 -16.56 -0.60
CA ARG A 54 -0.56 -17.82 -1.20
C ARG A 54 -1.22 -18.77 -0.19
N ARG A 55 -0.72 -18.84 1.04
CA ARG A 55 -1.35 -19.64 2.10
C ARG A 55 -2.78 -19.19 2.41
N LEU A 56 -3.02 -17.87 2.40
CA LEU A 56 -4.32 -17.27 2.70
C LEU A 56 -5.30 -17.28 1.51
N THR A 57 -4.83 -17.68 0.34
CA THR A 57 -5.60 -17.74 -0.91
C THR A 57 -5.63 -19.14 -1.51
N ASP A 58 -5.52 -20.18 -0.70
CA ASP A 58 -5.51 -21.59 -1.15
C ASP A 58 -4.52 -21.82 -2.30
N ARG A 59 -3.34 -21.19 -2.21
CA ARG A 59 -2.24 -21.22 -3.20
C ARG A 59 -2.55 -20.56 -4.55
N ARG A 60 -3.73 -20.00 -4.74
CA ARG A 60 -4.11 -19.31 -5.97
C ARG A 60 -3.29 -18.03 -6.19
N GLY A 61 -3.04 -17.27 -5.16
CA GLY A 61 -2.46 -15.93 -5.21
C GLY A 61 -3.53 -14.83 -5.16
N VAL A 62 -3.09 -13.58 -5.28
CA VAL A 62 -3.93 -12.38 -5.23
C VAL A 62 -4.18 -11.80 -6.62
N ASP A 63 -5.35 -11.20 -6.84
CA ASP A 63 -5.71 -10.63 -8.13
C ASP A 63 -5.01 -9.29 -8.38
N VAL A 64 -4.78 -8.51 -7.32
CA VAL A 64 -4.14 -7.19 -7.40
C VAL A 64 -3.13 -7.03 -6.28
N VAL A 65 -1.93 -6.61 -6.65
CA VAL A 65 -0.91 -6.10 -5.72
C VAL A 65 -0.73 -4.62 -5.97
N VAL A 66 -0.78 -3.82 -4.90
CA VAL A 66 -0.46 -2.38 -4.95
C VAL A 66 0.81 -2.13 -4.16
N ASP A 67 1.89 -1.79 -4.83
CA ASP A 67 3.21 -1.58 -4.21
C ASP A 67 3.54 -0.09 -4.08
N PHE A 68 3.71 0.37 -2.83
CA PHE A 68 4.10 1.74 -2.47
C PHE A 68 5.58 1.87 -2.13
N VAL A 69 6.34 0.78 -2.18
CA VAL A 69 7.77 0.71 -1.82
C VAL A 69 8.63 0.79 -3.04
N ALA A 70 8.30 -0.04 -4.01
CA ALA A 70 9.06 -0.28 -5.22
C ALA A 70 10.53 -0.69 -4.96
N SER A 71 10.81 -1.42 -3.87
CA SER A 71 12.13 -2.05 -3.71
C SER A 71 12.21 -3.34 -4.53
N PRO A 72 13.42 -3.82 -4.90
CA PRO A 72 13.55 -5.09 -5.60
C PRO A 72 12.84 -6.25 -4.90
N GLU A 73 12.91 -6.28 -3.56
CA GLU A 73 12.30 -7.31 -2.73
C GLU A 73 10.77 -7.27 -2.78
N THR A 74 10.17 -6.07 -2.63
CA THR A 74 8.71 -5.93 -2.63
C THR A 74 8.12 -6.16 -4.01
N LEU A 75 8.78 -5.70 -5.07
CA LEU A 75 8.37 -5.95 -6.44
C LEU A 75 8.43 -7.44 -6.80
N THR A 76 9.52 -8.12 -6.42
CA THR A 76 9.68 -9.56 -6.65
C THR A 76 8.62 -10.36 -5.88
N ALA A 77 8.43 -10.05 -4.60
CA ALA A 77 7.42 -10.71 -3.78
C ALA A 77 5.99 -10.40 -4.29
N GLY A 78 5.74 -9.17 -4.72
CA GLY A 78 4.46 -8.77 -5.30
C GLY A 78 4.13 -9.56 -6.56
N LEU A 79 5.08 -9.70 -7.49
CA LEU A 79 4.92 -10.55 -8.67
C LEU A 79 4.66 -12.01 -8.28
N ALA A 80 5.49 -12.58 -7.39
CA ALA A 80 5.35 -13.96 -6.96
C ALA A 80 4.01 -14.26 -6.27
N ALA A 81 3.38 -13.26 -5.66
CA ALA A 81 2.07 -13.38 -5.01
C ALA A 81 0.90 -13.41 -5.98
N LEU A 82 1.07 -12.96 -7.25
CA LEU A 82 -0.04 -12.83 -8.20
C LEU A 82 -0.68 -14.17 -8.58
N ALA A 83 -1.98 -14.16 -8.65
CA ALA A 83 -2.79 -15.18 -9.31
C ALA A 83 -2.63 -15.08 -10.84
N PRO A 84 -3.10 -16.09 -11.62
CA PRO A 84 -3.36 -15.90 -13.04
C PRO A 84 -4.29 -14.71 -13.29
N SER A 85 -4.06 -13.96 -14.37
CA SER A 85 -4.73 -12.71 -14.73
C SER A 85 -4.60 -11.59 -13.69
N GLY A 86 -3.66 -11.74 -12.74
CA GLY A 86 -3.39 -10.75 -11.70
C GLY A 86 -2.51 -9.60 -12.18
N ARG A 87 -2.56 -8.48 -11.46
CA ARG A 87 -1.79 -7.29 -11.79
C ARG A 87 -1.02 -6.71 -10.61
N LEU A 88 0.21 -6.28 -10.88
CA LEU A 88 1.05 -5.51 -9.96
C LEU A 88 1.00 -4.03 -10.35
N ALA A 89 0.37 -3.21 -9.52
CA ALA A 89 0.36 -1.76 -9.66
C ALA A 89 1.48 -1.13 -8.83
N ILE A 90 2.43 -0.47 -9.49
CA ILE A 90 3.58 0.18 -8.85
C ILE A 90 3.27 1.66 -8.67
N LEU A 91 3.14 2.10 -7.42
CA LEU A 91 2.91 3.48 -7.02
C LEU A 91 4.09 4.07 -6.24
N GLY A 92 4.96 3.20 -5.73
CA GLY A 92 6.16 3.59 -5.01
C GLY A 92 7.27 4.10 -5.92
N VAL A 93 8.22 4.80 -5.33
CA VAL A 93 9.49 5.20 -6.00
C VAL A 93 10.66 4.83 -5.11
N HIS A 94 11.52 3.98 -5.62
CA HIS A 94 12.81 3.65 -5.03
C HIS A 94 13.89 3.82 -6.09
N ARG A 95 14.72 4.85 -5.96
CA ARG A 95 15.76 5.15 -6.95
C ARG A 95 16.70 3.97 -7.16
N GLY A 96 16.97 3.64 -8.43
CA GLY A 96 17.84 2.55 -8.80
C GLY A 96 17.25 1.16 -8.62
N SER A 97 16.01 1.05 -8.14
CA SER A 97 15.32 -0.23 -8.03
C SER A 97 15.16 -0.90 -9.39
N ARG A 98 15.46 -2.18 -9.43
CA ARG A 98 15.26 -3.05 -10.60
C ARG A 98 14.75 -4.39 -10.12
N PHE A 99 13.92 -5.03 -10.92
CA PHE A 99 13.44 -6.39 -10.66
C PHE A 99 13.36 -7.17 -11.97
N THR A 100 13.43 -8.47 -11.87
CA THR A 100 13.40 -9.37 -13.02
C THR A 100 12.00 -9.91 -13.22
N VAL A 101 11.58 -9.97 -14.47
CA VAL A 101 10.31 -10.56 -14.88
C VAL A 101 10.62 -11.73 -15.81
N ASP A 102 10.03 -12.91 -15.54
CA ASP A 102 10.07 -14.06 -16.43
C ASP A 102 8.96 -13.90 -17.48
N PRO A 103 9.31 -13.71 -18.79
CA PRO A 103 8.32 -13.54 -19.83
C PRO A 103 7.40 -14.74 -20.00
N LEU A 104 7.89 -15.97 -19.83
CA LEU A 104 7.08 -17.17 -19.96
C LEU A 104 6.06 -17.29 -18.83
N TRP A 105 6.46 -16.95 -17.61
CA TRP A 105 5.57 -16.91 -16.46
C TRP A 105 4.49 -15.83 -16.59
N MET A 106 4.86 -14.66 -17.16
CA MET A 106 3.91 -13.58 -17.47
C MET A 106 2.89 -14.02 -18.50
N LEU A 107 3.38 -14.58 -19.63
CA LEU A 107 2.55 -15.04 -20.75
C LEU A 107 1.56 -16.14 -20.31
N ASN A 108 2.06 -17.19 -19.65
CA ASN A 108 1.24 -18.32 -19.23
C ASN A 108 0.18 -17.95 -18.20
N GLY A 109 0.39 -16.88 -17.47
CA GLY A 109 -0.55 -16.42 -16.44
C GLY A 109 -1.32 -15.16 -16.83
N GLU A 110 -1.12 -14.61 -18.03
CA GLU A 110 -1.75 -13.35 -18.48
C GLU A 110 -1.63 -12.23 -17.45
N ARG A 111 -0.44 -12.09 -16.84
CA ARG A 111 -0.20 -11.14 -15.73
C ARG A 111 0.22 -9.78 -16.24
N GLU A 112 -0.10 -8.77 -15.48
CA GLU A 112 0.21 -7.38 -15.82
C GLU A 112 1.12 -6.72 -14.78
N VAL A 113 2.01 -5.82 -15.25
CA VAL A 113 2.75 -4.89 -14.41
C VAL A 113 2.44 -3.48 -14.90
N ILE A 114 1.92 -2.64 -14.01
CA ILE A 114 1.40 -1.30 -14.36
C ILE A 114 2.06 -0.26 -13.47
N GLY A 115 2.66 0.76 -14.07
CA GLY A 115 3.06 1.97 -13.35
C GLY A 115 1.87 2.92 -13.20
N SER A 116 1.65 3.46 -12.01
CA SER A 116 0.63 4.47 -11.76
C SER A 116 1.24 5.67 -11.06
N ARG A 117 0.97 6.86 -11.57
CA ARG A 117 1.53 8.10 -11.03
C ARG A 117 0.53 9.24 -11.16
N TYR A 118 0.47 10.05 -10.09
CA TYR A 118 -0.39 11.22 -9.99
C TYR A 118 -1.89 10.88 -10.01
N VAL A 119 -2.68 11.90 -10.17
CA VAL A 119 -4.13 11.86 -10.07
C VAL A 119 -4.70 12.98 -10.93
N THR A 120 -5.82 12.72 -11.58
CA THR A 120 -6.58 13.73 -12.30
C THR A 120 -7.36 14.62 -11.32
N ARG A 121 -7.77 15.79 -11.79
CA ARG A 121 -8.63 16.68 -10.99
C ARG A 121 -9.95 16.01 -10.58
N GLN A 122 -10.52 15.21 -11.46
CA GLN A 122 -11.77 14.50 -11.17
C GLN A 122 -11.58 13.47 -10.06
N GLU A 123 -10.51 12.70 -10.10
CA GLU A 123 -10.20 11.72 -9.04
C GLU A 123 -9.97 12.37 -7.67
N ILE A 124 -9.43 13.61 -7.64
CA ILE A 124 -9.35 14.38 -6.39
C ILE A 124 -10.75 14.69 -5.87
N VAL A 125 -11.63 15.22 -6.73
CA VAL A 125 -13.03 15.54 -6.37
C VAL A 125 -13.76 14.30 -5.86
N ASP A 126 -13.65 13.19 -6.58
CA ASP A 126 -14.29 11.93 -6.21
C ASP A 126 -13.76 11.40 -4.86
N SER A 127 -12.44 11.50 -4.64
CA SER A 127 -11.83 11.11 -3.37
C SER A 127 -12.32 11.97 -2.19
N LEU A 128 -12.44 13.28 -2.39
CA LEU A 128 -12.98 14.19 -1.38
C LEU A 128 -14.45 13.90 -1.09
N GLU A 129 -15.24 13.53 -2.09
CA GLU A 129 -16.64 13.14 -1.91
C GLU A 129 -16.75 11.85 -1.07
N LEU A 130 -15.86 10.85 -1.29
CA LEU A 130 -15.83 9.66 -0.46
C LEU A 130 -15.51 10.00 1.01
N VAL A 131 -14.59 10.95 1.23
CA VAL A 131 -14.27 11.44 2.58
C VAL A 131 -15.46 12.18 3.18
N ARG A 132 -16.11 13.08 2.43
CA ARG A 132 -17.31 13.84 2.88
C ARG A 132 -18.45 12.92 3.30
N ARG A 133 -18.63 11.80 2.59
CA ARG A 133 -19.63 10.77 2.89
C ARG A 133 -19.23 9.83 4.04
N GLY A 134 -18.02 9.99 4.59
CA GLY A 134 -17.51 9.13 5.67
C GLY A 134 -17.17 7.70 5.25
N LEU A 135 -17.09 7.44 3.93
CA LEU A 135 -16.75 6.12 3.37
C LEU A 135 -15.25 5.83 3.46
N ILE A 136 -14.45 6.90 3.44
CA ILE A 136 -13.00 6.85 3.67
C ILE A 136 -12.65 7.90 4.70
N ARG A 137 -11.75 7.56 5.63
CA ARG A 137 -11.26 8.47 6.67
C ARG A 137 -9.75 8.66 6.53
N PRO A 138 -9.27 9.87 6.23
CA PRO A 138 -7.85 10.18 6.30
C PRO A 138 -7.34 9.96 7.72
N ILE A 139 -6.25 9.21 7.87
CA ILE A 139 -5.63 8.99 9.19
C ILE A 139 -4.58 10.06 9.37
N VAL A 140 -4.92 11.13 10.08
CA VAL A 140 -3.99 12.15 10.57
C VAL A 140 -3.61 11.76 11.99
N SER A 141 -2.39 11.26 12.18
CA SER A 141 -1.94 10.76 13.47
C SER A 141 -1.31 11.85 14.33
N ARG A 142 -0.86 12.94 13.70
CA ARG A 142 -0.19 14.04 14.39
C ARG A 142 -0.41 15.37 13.67
N THR A 143 -0.61 16.41 14.45
CA THR A 143 -0.66 17.79 13.95
C THR A 143 0.51 18.58 14.56
N PHE A 144 1.03 19.52 13.79
CA PHE A 144 2.14 20.39 14.16
C PHE A 144 1.78 21.83 13.81
N ALA A 145 2.32 22.80 14.55
CA ALA A 145 2.30 24.18 14.11
C ALA A 145 3.18 24.34 12.84
N LEU A 146 2.97 25.40 12.08
CA LEU A 146 3.76 25.63 10.86
C LEU A 146 5.26 25.75 11.15
N GLU A 147 5.60 26.35 12.28
CA GLU A 147 6.98 26.53 12.78
C GLU A 147 7.67 25.21 13.12
N GLU A 148 6.89 24.15 13.38
CA GLU A 148 7.38 22.80 13.72
C GLU A 148 7.53 21.90 12.48
N ALA A 149 7.47 22.44 11.27
CA ALA A 149 7.52 21.67 10.02
C ALA A 149 8.79 20.81 9.91
N GLU A 150 9.94 21.29 10.41
CA GLU A 150 11.18 20.51 10.41
C GLU A 150 11.07 19.25 11.27
N GLN A 151 10.52 19.38 12.47
CA GLN A 151 10.26 18.24 13.36
C GLN A 151 9.32 17.22 12.72
N ALA A 152 8.29 17.69 12.00
CA ALA A 152 7.39 16.80 11.26
C ALA A 152 8.15 16.04 10.16
N HIS A 153 9.07 16.69 9.44
CA HIS A 153 9.92 16.06 8.42
C HIS A 153 10.89 15.04 9.01
N GLU A 154 11.50 15.31 10.14
CA GLU A 154 12.39 14.36 10.84
C GLU A 154 11.64 13.08 11.22
N LEU A 155 10.47 13.19 11.82
CA LEU A 155 9.63 12.03 12.18
C LEU A 155 9.19 11.22 10.98
N LEU A 156 8.88 11.87 9.86
CA LEU A 156 8.59 11.19 8.60
C LEU A 156 9.82 10.45 8.05
N GLY A 157 11.00 11.06 8.14
CA GLY A 157 12.28 10.47 7.74
C GLY A 157 12.61 9.18 8.50
N GLN A 158 12.31 9.14 9.78
CA GLN A 158 12.51 7.99 10.67
C GLN A 158 11.48 6.86 10.45
N SER A 159 10.49 7.06 9.58
CA SER A 159 9.36 6.11 9.38
C SER A 159 8.62 5.75 10.67
N ALA A 160 8.66 6.62 11.67
CA ALA A 160 8.10 6.42 13.01
C ALA A 160 6.60 6.73 13.07
N MET A 161 6.05 7.33 12.02
CA MET A 161 4.65 7.74 11.99
C MET A 161 3.76 6.73 11.27
N ILE A 162 2.56 6.55 11.81
CA ILE A 162 1.46 5.82 11.19
C ILE A 162 0.46 6.88 10.68
N GLY A 163 0.07 6.80 9.40
CA GLY A 163 -0.83 7.79 8.81
C GLY A 163 -0.12 9.05 8.32
N ARG A 164 -0.73 10.21 8.50
CA ARG A 164 -0.27 11.52 8.02
C ARG A 164 0.08 12.47 9.16
N ALA A 165 1.08 13.32 8.92
CA ALA A 165 1.26 14.57 9.66
C ALA A 165 0.48 15.68 8.95
N ALA A 166 -0.14 16.57 9.71
CA ALA A 166 -0.73 17.80 9.19
C ALA A 166 -0.10 19.01 9.87
N LEU A 167 0.16 20.06 9.12
CA LEU A 167 0.53 21.36 9.64
C LEU A 167 -0.74 22.20 9.81
N LEU A 168 -0.89 22.82 10.97
CA LEU A 168 -1.95 23.78 11.25
C LEU A 168 -1.47 25.17 10.83
N ILE A 169 -2.20 25.78 9.91
CA ILE A 169 -1.96 27.17 9.47
C ILE A 169 -3.05 28.00 10.13
N GLN A 170 -2.66 28.87 11.02
CA GLN A 170 -3.53 29.85 11.68
C GLN A 170 -3.61 31.12 10.85
#